data_ef9fcf048b4b086e7451507c15cb03dd
#
_entry.id   ef9fcf048b4b086e7451507c15cb03dd
#
_cell.length_a   1.000
_cell.length_b   1.000
_cell.length_c   1.000
_cell.angle_alpha   90.00
_cell.angle_beta   90.00
_cell.angle_gamma   90.00
#
_symmetry.space_group_name_H-M   'P 1'
#
loop_
_entity.id
_entity.type
_entity.pdbx_description
1 polymer ?
#
loop_
_entity_poly.entity_id
_entity_poly.type
_entity_poly.pdbx_seq_one_letter_code
_entity_poly.pdbx_strand_id
1 'polypeptide(L)'
;MVKKITGGQIDYLLFFCDCGSYYEQLPRNWMLSTLDSVSNLYTGNSINSTEKKKYFSGVDGINYIATKDVNFDNTINYDNGIRIPDNYLSKFKISYFNSVLLCLEGGSAGRKIGLLKQDVCFGNKLCNLSFYYGENKFLYYFLQSPQFLSDFQENKSGIIGGVSKNNLGNILIPVLPRNEQMRIIQEIDLLFQKVSQLFE
;
A
#
# COMPACT_ATOMS: atom_id res chain seq x y z
N MET A 1 -28.09 1.71 15.06
CA MET A 1 -29.32 1.75 14.26
C MET A 1 -29.15 2.80 13.17
N VAL A 2 -28.64 2.45 12.02
CA VAL A 2 -28.37 3.39 10.91
C VAL A 2 -29.47 3.21 9.87
N LYS A 3 -30.14 4.28 9.53
CA LYS A 3 -31.25 4.33 8.57
C LYS A 3 -30.79 3.82 7.20
N LYS A 4 -31.51 2.85 6.66
CA LYS A 4 -31.46 2.45 5.26
C LYS A 4 -31.77 3.67 4.39
N ILE A 5 -30.79 4.15 3.64
CA ILE A 5 -31.02 5.13 2.55
C ILE A 5 -30.96 4.33 1.26
N THR A 6 -32.11 4.14 0.67
CA THR A 6 -32.28 3.49 -0.64
C THR A 6 -31.88 4.46 -1.74
N GLY A 7 -30.78 4.15 -2.41
CA GLY A 7 -30.29 4.87 -3.60
C GLY A 7 -28.83 4.50 -3.84
N GLY A 8 -28.56 3.83 -4.93
CA GLY A 8 -27.32 3.11 -5.35
C GLY A 8 -25.95 3.79 -5.23
N GLN A 9 -25.79 4.76 -4.36
CA GLN A 9 -24.55 5.55 -4.21
C GLN A 9 -23.84 5.34 -2.86
N ILE A 10 -24.50 4.71 -1.88
CA ILE A 10 -23.97 4.56 -0.49
C ILE A 10 -23.48 3.14 -0.20
N ASP A 11 -23.87 2.16 -0.99
CA ASP A 11 -23.52 0.75 -0.76
C ASP A 11 -22.01 0.47 -0.82
N TYR A 12 -21.23 1.32 -1.50
CA TYR A 12 -19.77 1.11 -1.66
C TYR A 12 -18.95 1.52 -0.43
N LEU A 13 -19.39 2.52 0.32
CA LEU A 13 -18.71 2.92 1.56
C LEU A 13 -18.98 1.95 2.71
N LEU A 14 -20.18 1.36 2.75
CA LEU A 14 -20.54 0.32 3.71
C LEU A 14 -19.77 -0.99 3.45
N PHE A 15 -19.36 -1.23 2.20
CA PHE A 15 -18.59 -2.39 1.81
C PHE A 15 -17.22 -2.47 2.52
N PHE A 16 -16.65 -1.34 2.92
CA PHE A 16 -15.40 -1.28 3.66
C PHE A 16 -15.56 -1.20 5.20
N CYS A 17 -16.77 -1.26 5.73
CA CYS A 17 -17.03 -1.02 7.15
C CYS A 17 -17.66 -2.18 7.95
N ASP A 18 -18.09 -3.29 7.32
CA ASP A 18 -18.79 -4.37 8.03
C ASP A 18 -17.96 -5.65 8.13
N CYS A 19 -17.60 -6.05 9.35
CA CYS A 19 -16.65 -7.12 9.67
C CYS A 19 -17.22 -8.55 9.63
N GLY A 20 -18.37 -8.77 9.06
CA GLY A 20 -19.01 -10.08 8.99
C GLY A 20 -19.38 -10.49 7.56
N SER A 21 -18.77 -11.53 7.02
CA SER A 21 -19.08 -12.12 5.71
C SER A 21 -18.85 -11.21 4.48
N TYR A 22 -17.79 -10.43 4.54
CA TYR A 22 -17.43 -9.44 3.53
C TYR A 22 -17.38 -9.97 2.09
N TYR A 23 -17.01 -11.22 1.91
CA TYR A 23 -16.85 -11.84 0.59
C TYR A 23 -18.09 -12.60 0.09
N GLU A 24 -19.15 -12.73 0.90
CA GLU A 24 -20.36 -13.48 0.51
C GLU A 24 -21.34 -12.70 -0.38
N GLN A 25 -21.21 -11.36 -0.47
CA GLN A 25 -22.14 -10.49 -1.20
C GLN A 25 -21.43 -9.51 -2.14
N LEU A 26 -20.53 -10.02 -2.99
CA LEU A 26 -19.91 -9.19 -4.01
C LEU A 26 -20.95 -8.77 -5.08
N PRO A 27 -20.89 -7.53 -5.57
CA PRO A 27 -21.64 -7.11 -6.75
C PRO A 27 -21.38 -8.05 -7.93
N ARG A 28 -22.38 -8.24 -8.80
CA ARG A 28 -22.32 -9.23 -9.90
C ARG A 28 -21.11 -9.12 -10.83
N ASN A 29 -20.52 -7.92 -10.92
CA ASN A 29 -19.37 -7.63 -11.80
C ASN A 29 -18.04 -7.63 -11.06
N TRP A 30 -18.02 -8.04 -9.79
CA TRP A 30 -16.82 -8.11 -8.97
C TRP A 30 -16.39 -9.56 -8.80
N MET A 31 -15.09 -9.78 -8.73
CA MET A 31 -14.51 -11.09 -8.52
C MET A 31 -13.52 -11.00 -7.36
N LEU A 32 -13.33 -12.09 -6.63
CA LEU A 32 -12.23 -12.20 -5.68
C LEU A 32 -11.00 -12.79 -6.35
N SER A 33 -9.85 -12.25 -6.00
CA SER A 33 -8.56 -12.78 -6.40
C SER A 33 -7.57 -12.60 -5.24
N THR A 34 -6.38 -13.17 -5.34
CA THR A 34 -5.30 -12.93 -4.40
C THR A 34 -4.45 -11.74 -4.85
N LEU A 35 -3.84 -11.04 -3.90
CA LEU A 35 -2.94 -9.91 -4.22
C LEU A 35 -1.81 -10.33 -5.15
N ASP A 36 -1.24 -11.52 -4.98
CA ASP A 36 -0.15 -12.04 -5.83
C ASP A 36 -0.60 -12.29 -7.27
N SER A 37 -1.88 -12.68 -7.48
CA SER A 37 -2.42 -12.93 -8.82
C SER A 37 -2.69 -11.64 -9.61
N VAL A 38 -2.93 -10.52 -8.94
CA VAL A 38 -3.33 -9.27 -9.60
C VAL A 38 -2.29 -8.17 -9.52
N SER A 39 -1.23 -8.36 -8.73
CA SER A 39 -0.23 -7.33 -8.52
C SER A 39 1.20 -7.86 -8.44
N ASN A 40 2.14 -7.01 -8.81
CA ASN A 40 3.56 -7.28 -8.72
C ASN A 40 4.04 -7.01 -7.29
N LEU A 41 4.34 -8.07 -6.53
CA LEU A 41 4.81 -8.01 -5.15
C LEU A 41 6.29 -8.39 -5.05
N TYR A 42 7.08 -7.48 -4.49
CA TYR A 42 8.47 -7.76 -4.15
C TYR A 42 8.97 -6.86 -3.02
N THR A 43 9.89 -7.36 -2.22
CA THR A 43 10.58 -6.60 -1.18
C THR A 43 11.85 -5.99 -1.73
N GLY A 44 12.28 -4.87 -1.14
CA GLY A 44 13.49 -4.17 -1.53
C GLY A 44 14.78 -4.83 -1.01
N ASN A 45 15.84 -4.05 -0.96
CA ASN A 45 17.17 -4.49 -0.56
C ASN A 45 17.59 -3.82 0.76
N SER A 46 18.20 -4.55 1.66
CA SER A 46 18.80 -3.95 2.85
C SER A 46 20.15 -3.30 2.53
N ILE A 47 20.44 -2.21 3.23
CA ILE A 47 21.76 -1.56 3.22
C ILE A 47 22.22 -1.47 4.67
N ASN A 48 23.41 -1.94 4.97
CA ASN A 48 23.96 -1.78 6.30
C ASN A 48 24.39 -0.31 6.57
N SER A 49 24.55 0.05 7.84
CA SER A 49 24.82 1.44 8.23
C SER A 49 26.17 1.97 7.71
N THR A 50 27.17 1.11 7.60
CA THR A 50 28.51 1.46 7.11
C THR A 50 28.49 1.76 5.62
N GLU A 51 27.88 0.88 4.82
CA GLU A 51 27.69 1.08 3.37
C GLU A 51 26.87 2.33 3.08
N LYS A 52 25.80 2.54 3.85
CA LYS A 52 24.92 3.71 3.71
C LYS A 52 25.71 5.01 3.83
N LYS A 53 26.55 5.13 4.88
CA LYS A 53 27.38 6.31 5.09
C LYS A 53 28.47 6.48 4.02
N LYS A 54 29.09 5.36 3.60
CA LYS A 54 30.26 5.40 2.71
C LYS A 54 29.89 5.64 1.25
N TYR A 55 28.80 5.07 0.76
CA TYR A 55 28.52 5.00 -0.67
C TYR A 55 27.22 5.70 -1.10
N PHE A 56 26.29 5.92 -0.17
CA PHE A 56 24.92 6.32 -0.51
C PHE A 56 24.45 7.59 0.20
N SER A 57 25.32 8.25 0.98
CA SER A 57 24.99 9.49 1.66
C SER A 57 25.62 10.69 0.97
N GLY A 58 24.82 11.72 0.67
CA GLY A 58 25.30 12.94 0.02
C GLY A 58 25.73 12.77 -1.42
N VAL A 59 25.24 11.76 -2.10
CA VAL A 59 25.50 11.46 -3.53
C VAL A 59 24.25 11.65 -4.37
N ASP A 60 24.42 11.82 -5.67
CA ASP A 60 23.31 11.84 -6.62
C ASP A 60 22.86 10.42 -6.98
N GLY A 61 21.59 10.28 -7.33
CA GLY A 61 20.98 9.01 -7.69
C GLY A 61 19.51 8.90 -7.30
N ILE A 62 18.95 7.69 -7.39
CA ILE A 62 17.56 7.39 -7.00
C ILE A 62 17.45 7.34 -5.46
N ASN A 63 16.43 8.00 -4.91
CA ASN A 63 16.18 8.01 -3.48
C ASN A 63 15.98 6.58 -2.93
N TYR A 64 16.55 6.31 -1.75
CA TYR A 64 16.35 5.05 -1.05
C TYR A 64 15.42 5.26 0.14
N ILE A 65 14.28 4.58 0.14
CA ILE A 65 13.24 4.66 1.17
C ILE A 65 13.34 3.47 2.12
N ALA A 66 13.54 3.74 3.39
CA ALA A 66 13.46 2.74 4.46
C ALA A 66 12.11 2.88 5.21
N THR A 67 11.78 1.92 6.09
CA THR A 67 10.54 1.95 6.89
C THR A 67 10.37 3.23 7.73
N LYS A 68 11.47 3.84 8.19
CA LYS A 68 11.44 5.10 8.95
C LYS A 68 10.98 6.29 8.11
N ASP A 69 11.18 6.21 6.79
CA ASP A 69 10.89 7.29 5.84
C ASP A 69 9.44 7.25 5.33
N VAL A 70 8.70 6.18 5.64
CA VAL A 70 7.24 6.11 5.47
C VAL A 70 6.60 6.49 6.80
N ASN A 71 5.77 7.52 6.81
CA ASN A 71 5.12 8.05 8.01
C ASN A 71 3.77 7.35 8.29
N PHE A 72 3.22 7.53 9.48
CA PHE A 72 1.91 6.98 9.86
C PHE A 72 0.72 7.76 9.27
N ASP A 73 0.96 8.96 8.76
CA ASP A 73 0.02 9.76 7.97
C ASP A 73 0.05 9.42 6.48
N ASN A 74 0.74 8.31 6.12
CA ASN A 74 0.90 7.81 4.76
C ASN A 74 1.75 8.69 3.83
N THR A 75 2.43 9.71 4.37
CA THR A 75 3.42 10.49 3.61
C THR A 75 4.75 9.77 3.56
N ILE A 76 5.54 10.04 2.52
CA ILE A 76 6.88 9.50 2.33
C ILE A 76 7.88 10.65 2.36
N ASN A 77 8.89 10.53 3.23
CA ASN A 77 10.02 11.44 3.25
C ASN A 77 11.07 11.00 2.21
N TYR A 78 11.10 11.68 1.09
CA TYR A 78 12.09 11.45 0.04
C TYR A 78 13.43 12.13 0.33
N ASP A 79 13.42 13.16 1.18
CA ASP A 79 14.60 13.98 1.46
C ASP A 79 15.35 13.47 2.71
N ASN A 80 15.68 12.18 2.71
CA ASN A 80 16.37 11.51 3.83
C ASN A 80 17.90 11.45 3.66
N GLY A 81 18.44 12.06 2.58
CA GLY A 81 19.86 12.14 2.28
C GLY A 81 20.52 10.83 1.82
N ILE A 82 19.74 9.80 1.51
CA ILE A 82 20.26 8.50 1.02
C ILE A 82 19.78 8.26 -0.41
N ARG A 83 20.74 8.12 -1.33
CA ARG A 83 20.48 7.89 -2.76
C ARG A 83 21.34 6.76 -3.29
N ILE A 84 20.83 6.05 -4.27
CA ILE A 84 21.53 4.96 -4.96
C ILE A 84 22.03 5.49 -6.31
N PRO A 85 23.35 5.63 -6.50
CA PRO A 85 23.94 6.07 -7.76
C PRO A 85 23.70 5.04 -8.88
N ASP A 86 23.73 5.50 -10.12
CA ASP A 86 23.42 4.69 -11.32
C ASP A 86 24.29 3.43 -11.42
N ASN A 87 25.56 3.52 -11.08
CA ASN A 87 26.48 2.37 -11.10
C ASN A 87 26.18 1.28 -10.07
N TYR A 88 25.27 1.55 -9.10
CA TYR A 88 24.80 0.59 -8.12
C TYR A 88 23.38 0.09 -8.39
N LEU A 89 22.61 0.70 -9.29
CA LEU A 89 21.20 0.40 -9.51
C LEU A 89 20.94 -1.07 -9.88
N SER A 90 21.85 -1.72 -10.60
CA SER A 90 21.72 -3.14 -10.93
C SER A 90 21.64 -4.08 -9.73
N LYS A 91 22.04 -3.61 -8.54
CA LYS A 91 22.01 -4.37 -7.27
C LYS A 91 20.75 -4.09 -6.45
N PHE A 92 19.95 -3.12 -6.87
CA PHE A 92 18.76 -2.69 -6.11
C PHE A 92 17.48 -2.91 -6.92
N LYS A 93 16.43 -3.22 -6.22
CA LYS A 93 15.08 -3.22 -6.77
C LYS A 93 14.52 -1.80 -6.73
N ILE A 94 13.87 -1.41 -7.80
CA ILE A 94 13.24 -0.10 -7.94
C ILE A 94 11.72 -0.30 -7.81
N SER A 95 11.09 0.53 -7.01
CA SER A 95 9.65 0.69 -6.99
C SER A 95 9.32 1.96 -7.77
N TYR A 96 8.46 1.83 -8.77
CA TYR A 96 8.19 2.90 -9.72
C TYR A 96 7.14 3.88 -9.22
N PHE A 97 7.11 5.06 -9.82
CA PHE A 97 6.06 6.05 -9.63
C PHE A 97 4.66 5.40 -9.62
N ASN A 98 3.79 5.89 -8.75
CA ASN A 98 2.42 5.40 -8.56
C ASN A 98 2.31 3.95 -8.03
N SER A 99 3.39 3.31 -7.61
CA SER A 99 3.35 2.06 -6.86
C SER A 99 3.09 2.32 -5.37
N VAL A 100 2.64 1.30 -4.66
CA VAL A 100 2.40 1.37 -3.21
C VAL A 100 3.55 0.70 -2.47
N LEU A 101 4.10 1.35 -1.46
CA LEU A 101 5.00 0.75 -0.48
C LEU A 101 4.26 0.43 0.81
N LEU A 102 4.31 -0.82 1.25
CA LEU A 102 3.71 -1.29 2.50
C LEU A 102 4.78 -1.88 3.42
N CYS A 103 4.77 -1.50 4.68
CA CYS A 103 5.66 -2.09 5.69
C CYS A 103 5.16 -3.50 6.09
N LEU A 104 6.05 -4.50 6.00
CA LEU A 104 5.74 -5.90 6.32
C LEU A 104 6.22 -6.34 7.70
N GLU A 105 7.18 -5.64 8.30
CA GLU A 105 7.87 -6.14 9.50
C GLU A 105 7.90 -5.14 10.65
N GLY A 106 7.89 -5.68 11.87
CA GLY A 106 8.01 -4.94 13.11
C GLY A 106 6.72 -4.23 13.52
N GLY A 107 6.80 -3.32 14.50
CA GLY A 107 5.65 -2.60 15.06
C GLY A 107 4.90 -1.69 14.07
N SER A 108 5.47 -1.46 12.89
CA SER A 108 4.85 -0.66 11.81
C SER A 108 4.20 -1.53 10.72
N ALA A 109 4.28 -2.86 10.84
CA ALA A 109 3.76 -3.79 9.83
C ALA A 109 2.25 -3.61 9.62
N GLY A 110 1.84 -3.42 8.38
CA GLY A 110 0.46 -3.15 7.96
C GLY A 110 -0.02 -1.71 8.22
N ARG A 111 0.76 -0.88 8.95
CA ARG A 111 0.32 0.45 9.38
C ARG A 111 1.02 1.60 8.66
N LYS A 112 2.23 1.38 8.15
CA LYS A 112 2.96 2.34 7.33
C LYS A 112 2.81 1.96 5.88
N ILE A 113 2.16 2.80 5.13
CA ILE A 113 1.87 2.65 3.71
C ILE A 113 2.07 3.99 3.01
N GLY A 114 2.49 3.96 1.76
CA GLY A 114 2.61 5.18 0.97
C GLY A 114 2.46 4.93 -0.52
N LEU A 115 1.80 5.86 -1.21
CA LEU A 115 1.72 5.89 -2.67
C LEU A 115 2.90 6.72 -3.20
N LEU A 116 3.71 6.14 -4.07
CA LEU A 116 4.92 6.76 -4.58
C LEU A 116 4.63 7.91 -5.55
N LYS A 117 5.33 9.03 -5.33
CA LYS A 117 5.32 10.21 -6.21
C LYS A 117 6.53 10.27 -7.15
N GLN A 118 7.43 9.31 -7.06
CA GLN A 118 8.62 9.15 -7.92
C GLN A 118 9.15 7.72 -7.80
N ASP A 119 10.07 7.35 -8.69
CA ASP A 119 10.79 6.08 -8.61
C ASP A 119 11.74 6.08 -7.42
N VAL A 120 11.82 4.96 -6.70
CA VAL A 120 12.70 4.81 -5.53
C VAL A 120 13.32 3.42 -5.44
N CYS A 121 14.53 3.34 -4.92
CA CYS A 121 15.02 2.12 -4.29
C CYS A 121 14.46 2.02 -2.87
N PHE A 122 14.32 0.83 -2.30
CA PHE A 122 13.66 0.70 -0.99
C PHE A 122 14.19 -0.49 -0.17
N GLY A 123 13.90 -0.44 1.13
CA GLY A 123 14.39 -1.41 2.11
C GLY A 123 13.63 -2.73 2.07
N ASN A 124 14.28 -3.80 2.53
CA ASN A 124 13.75 -5.16 2.55
C ASN A 124 12.51 -5.36 3.46
N LYS A 125 12.28 -4.46 4.42
CA LYS A 125 11.09 -4.47 5.30
C LYS A 125 9.86 -3.81 4.65
N LEU A 126 10.03 -3.22 3.49
CA LEU A 126 8.97 -2.66 2.65
C LEU A 126 8.69 -3.61 1.49
N CYS A 127 7.43 -3.73 1.12
CA CYS A 127 6.97 -4.43 -0.07
C CYS A 127 6.41 -3.43 -1.07
N ASN A 128 6.86 -3.55 -2.32
CA ASN A 128 6.21 -2.93 -3.46
C ASN A 128 4.93 -3.69 -3.79
N LEU A 129 3.86 -2.96 -4.05
CA LEU A 129 2.64 -3.49 -4.65
C LEU A 129 2.25 -2.57 -5.80
N SER A 130 2.04 -3.16 -6.97
CA SER A 130 1.52 -2.45 -8.14
C SER A 130 0.67 -3.39 -8.96
N PHE A 131 -0.53 -2.98 -9.32
CA PHE A 131 -1.40 -3.80 -10.16
C PHE A 131 -0.76 -4.08 -11.52
N TYR A 132 -0.94 -5.28 -12.03
CA TYR A 132 -0.68 -5.60 -13.43
C TYR A 132 -1.67 -4.89 -14.35
N TYR A 133 -2.92 -4.79 -13.89
CA TYR A 133 -4.00 -4.13 -14.61
C TYR A 133 -5.00 -3.52 -13.63
N GLY A 134 -5.02 -2.19 -13.52
CA GLY A 134 -5.90 -1.47 -12.60
C GLY A 134 -5.28 -0.16 -12.10
N GLU A 135 -5.99 0.45 -11.16
CA GLU A 135 -5.57 1.72 -10.56
C GLU A 135 -4.83 1.48 -9.23
N ASN A 136 -3.54 1.77 -9.18
CA ASN A 136 -2.74 1.61 -7.97
C ASN A 136 -3.26 2.46 -6.80
N LYS A 137 -3.96 3.55 -7.07
CA LYS A 137 -4.62 4.34 -6.03
C LYS A 137 -5.80 3.60 -5.39
N PHE A 138 -6.51 2.75 -6.16
CA PHE A 138 -7.52 1.86 -5.59
C PHE A 138 -6.86 0.81 -4.68
N LEU A 139 -5.77 0.20 -5.14
CA LEU A 139 -4.97 -0.72 -4.32
C LEU A 139 -4.50 -0.05 -3.02
N TYR A 140 -3.99 1.19 -3.10
CA TYR A 140 -3.58 1.98 -1.94
C TYR A 140 -4.71 2.18 -0.93
N TYR A 141 -5.93 2.47 -1.38
CA TYR A 141 -7.09 2.59 -0.48
C TYR A 141 -7.55 1.25 0.08
N PHE A 142 -7.55 0.20 -0.75
CA PHE A 142 -7.88 -1.15 -0.28
C PHE A 142 -6.95 -1.61 0.85
N LEU A 143 -5.65 -1.40 0.71
CA LEU A 143 -4.64 -1.76 1.72
C LEU A 143 -4.75 -0.96 3.04
N GLN A 144 -5.66 -0.01 3.12
CA GLN A 144 -6.00 0.73 4.34
C GLN A 144 -7.39 0.37 4.86
N SER A 145 -8.12 -0.49 4.17
CA SER A 145 -9.46 -0.90 4.58
C SER A 145 -9.43 -1.75 5.86
N PRO A 146 -10.47 -1.68 6.69
CA PRO A 146 -10.59 -2.53 7.87
C PRO A 146 -10.47 -4.02 7.55
N GLN A 147 -11.03 -4.46 6.41
CA GLN A 147 -10.94 -5.85 5.98
C GLN A 147 -9.49 -6.26 5.72
N PHE A 148 -8.75 -5.51 4.89
CA PHE A 148 -7.34 -5.82 4.65
C PHE A 148 -6.53 -5.82 5.94
N LEU A 149 -6.77 -4.85 6.85
CA LEU A 149 -6.04 -4.78 8.11
C LEU A 149 -6.34 -5.98 9.02
N SER A 150 -7.57 -6.49 9.04
CA SER A 150 -7.93 -7.73 9.75
C SER A 150 -7.19 -8.93 9.16
N ASP A 151 -7.31 -9.14 7.84
CA ASP A 151 -6.63 -10.24 7.14
C ASP A 151 -5.11 -10.18 7.31
N PHE A 152 -4.55 -8.97 7.27
CA PHE A 152 -3.12 -8.76 7.51
C PHE A 152 -2.71 -9.13 8.94
N GLN A 153 -3.52 -8.79 9.96
CA GLN A 153 -3.25 -9.16 11.36
C GLN A 153 -3.30 -10.67 11.58
N GLU A 154 -4.26 -11.36 10.97
CA GLU A 154 -4.40 -12.82 11.06
C GLU A 154 -3.22 -13.57 10.42
N ASN A 155 -2.61 -12.97 9.40
CA ASN A 155 -1.45 -13.52 8.70
C ASN A 155 -0.09 -13.16 9.33
N LYS A 156 -0.08 -12.42 10.45
CA LYS A 156 1.16 -12.11 11.17
C LYS A 156 1.74 -13.35 11.83
N SER A 157 3.05 -13.46 11.76
CA SER A 157 3.82 -14.53 12.38
C SER A 157 5.05 -14.00 13.11
N GLY A 158 5.56 -14.78 14.07
CA GLY A 158 6.76 -14.49 14.82
C GLY A 158 6.58 -13.50 15.98
N ILE A 159 7.56 -13.48 16.89
CA ILE A 159 7.54 -12.70 18.14
C ILE A 159 7.53 -11.18 17.87
N ILE A 160 8.19 -10.74 16.81
CA ILE A 160 8.30 -9.31 16.45
C ILE A 160 7.10 -8.86 15.59
N GLY A 161 6.29 -9.80 15.13
CA GLY A 161 5.12 -9.56 14.28
C GLY A 161 5.52 -9.06 12.88
N GLY A 162 5.20 -9.85 11.87
CA GLY A 162 5.40 -9.48 10.46
C GLY A 162 4.62 -10.42 9.57
N VAL A 163 4.40 -9.99 8.34
CA VAL A 163 3.74 -10.81 7.31
C VAL A 163 4.76 -11.10 6.21
N SER A 164 4.94 -12.38 5.89
CA SER A 164 5.80 -12.75 4.76
C SER A 164 5.19 -12.26 3.44
N LYS A 165 6.03 -12.03 2.43
CA LYS A 165 5.55 -11.69 1.08
C LYS A 165 4.52 -12.71 0.56
N ASN A 166 4.74 -13.99 0.83
CA ASN A 166 3.83 -15.04 0.38
C ASN A 166 2.47 -14.98 1.11
N ASN A 167 2.46 -14.76 2.42
CA ASN A 167 1.22 -14.59 3.18
C ASN A 167 0.47 -13.33 2.75
N LEU A 168 1.19 -12.21 2.52
CA LEU A 168 0.58 -11.00 1.95
C LEU A 168 -0.05 -11.31 0.57
N GLY A 169 0.67 -12.05 -0.27
CA GLY A 169 0.19 -12.41 -1.62
C GLY A 169 -1.10 -13.22 -1.61
N ASN A 170 -1.34 -14.01 -0.57
CA ASN A 170 -2.54 -14.84 -0.42
C ASN A 170 -3.77 -14.07 0.10
N ILE A 171 -3.61 -12.84 0.59
CA ILE A 171 -4.75 -12.01 1.03
C ILE A 171 -5.65 -11.73 -0.17
N LEU A 172 -6.96 -11.89 0.06
CA LEU A 172 -7.96 -11.69 -0.98
C LEU A 172 -8.21 -10.19 -1.22
N ILE A 173 -8.41 -9.85 -2.47
CA ILE A 173 -8.77 -8.51 -2.93
C ILE A 173 -9.93 -8.57 -3.90
N PRO A 174 -10.93 -7.68 -3.80
CA PRO A 174 -11.96 -7.56 -4.82
C PRO A 174 -11.37 -6.96 -6.10
N VAL A 175 -11.60 -7.64 -7.22
CA VAL A 175 -11.26 -7.17 -8.56
C VAL A 175 -12.53 -6.68 -9.23
N LEU A 176 -12.55 -5.42 -9.61
CA LEU A 176 -13.70 -4.74 -10.20
C LEU A 176 -13.29 -4.01 -11.49
N PRO A 177 -14.25 -3.70 -12.38
CA PRO A 177 -13.98 -2.96 -13.60
C PRO A 177 -13.25 -1.63 -13.32
N ARG A 178 -12.32 -1.25 -14.20
CA ARG A 178 -11.47 -0.07 -14.00
C ARG A 178 -12.28 1.22 -13.79
N ASN A 179 -13.37 1.42 -14.53
CA ASN A 179 -14.24 2.59 -14.36
C ASN A 179 -14.84 2.65 -12.95
N GLU A 180 -15.09 1.51 -12.34
CA GLU A 180 -15.63 1.43 -10.99
C GLU A 180 -14.56 1.70 -9.95
N GLN A 181 -13.32 1.20 -10.17
CA GLN A 181 -12.17 1.59 -9.35
C GLN A 181 -12.00 3.11 -9.36
N MET A 182 -12.03 3.76 -10.53
CA MET A 182 -11.90 5.21 -10.66
C MET A 182 -13.02 5.96 -9.94
N ARG A 183 -14.27 5.48 -10.02
CA ARG A 183 -15.39 6.09 -9.31
C ARG A 183 -15.21 6.02 -7.79
N ILE A 184 -14.78 4.87 -7.27
CA ILE A 184 -14.50 4.69 -5.84
C ILE A 184 -13.36 5.62 -5.40
N ILE A 185 -12.29 5.72 -6.16
CA ILE A 185 -11.18 6.64 -5.89
C ILE A 185 -11.68 8.09 -5.79
N GLN A 186 -12.49 8.54 -6.75
CA GLN A 186 -13.04 9.89 -6.77
C GLN A 186 -13.90 10.20 -5.54
N GLU A 187 -14.76 9.27 -5.14
CA GLU A 187 -15.60 9.42 -3.95
C GLU A 187 -14.77 9.49 -2.66
N ILE A 188 -13.75 8.64 -2.52
CA ILE A 188 -12.86 8.68 -1.37
C ILE A 188 -12.08 9.99 -1.33
N ASP A 189 -11.51 10.43 -2.47
CA ASP A 189 -10.80 11.71 -2.57
C ASP A 189 -11.68 12.90 -2.17
N LEU A 190 -12.93 12.92 -2.65
CA LEU A 190 -13.90 13.95 -2.31
C LEU A 190 -14.22 13.97 -0.82
N LEU A 191 -14.36 12.80 -0.20
CA LEU A 191 -14.59 12.69 1.24
C LEU A 191 -13.39 13.24 2.04
N PHE A 192 -12.17 12.88 1.66
CA PHE A 192 -10.98 13.44 2.31
C PHE A 192 -10.89 14.96 2.17
N GLN A 193 -11.20 15.51 0.98
CA GLN A 193 -11.25 16.96 0.78
C GLN A 193 -12.29 17.64 1.69
N LYS A 194 -13.50 17.07 1.80
CA LYS A 194 -14.54 17.62 2.68
C LYS A 194 -14.14 17.55 4.16
N VAL A 195 -13.51 16.45 4.57
CA VAL A 195 -13.02 16.32 5.96
C VAL A 195 -11.92 17.35 6.23
N SER A 196 -10.96 17.55 5.33
CA SER A 196 -9.90 18.54 5.51
C SER A 196 -10.44 19.96 5.69
N GLN A 197 -11.49 20.33 4.96
CA GLN A 197 -12.16 21.63 5.08
C GLN A 197 -12.85 21.87 6.43
N LEU A 198 -13.12 20.82 7.21
CA LEU A 198 -13.72 20.98 8.54
C LEU A 198 -12.70 21.35 9.63
N PHE A 199 -11.41 21.24 9.31
CA PHE A 199 -10.31 21.50 10.24
C PHE A 199 -9.48 22.75 9.88
N GLU A 200 -9.85 23.45 8.81
CA GLU A 200 -9.37 24.80 8.45
C GLU A 200 -10.27 25.89 9.06
#